data_a987d880d92adfe2be96e7c63f598ad6
#
_entry.id   a987d880d92adfe2be96e7c63f598ad6
#
_cell.length_a   1.000
_cell.length_b   1.000
_cell.length_c   1.000
_cell.angle_alpha   90.00
_cell.angle_beta   90.00
_cell.angle_gamma   90.00
#
_symmetry.space_group_name_H-M   'P 1'
#
loop_
_entity.id
_entity.type
_entity.pdbx_description
1 polymer ?
#
loop_
_entity_poly.entity_id
_entity_poly.type
_entity_poly.pdbx_seq_one_letter_code
_entity_poly.pdbx_strand_id
1 'polypeptide(L)'
;MTELERRVAATQATQARFKGKPFDWAKQATCIHLVRFHAAQMGHALPLVPRFRSALGAKKLLAEQGVETLPELMDKYFPRIAPAQMLVGDIAAFPGEGFDALMIYGQLRACLGWHQDADDCQIVRLSEEGYSLCKGAWRV
;
A
#
# COMPACT_ATOMS: atom_id res chain seq x y z
N MET A 1 23.23 -9.22 3.19
CA MET A 1 22.10 -8.42 3.74
C MET A 1 21.07 -9.37 4.32
N THR A 2 20.67 -9.14 5.55
CA THR A 2 19.62 -9.95 6.18
C THR A 2 18.25 -9.63 5.59
N GLU A 3 17.28 -10.47 5.87
CA GLU A 3 15.90 -10.24 5.47
C GLU A 3 15.35 -8.93 6.06
N LEU A 4 15.64 -8.67 7.34
CA LEU A 4 15.22 -7.43 7.99
C LEU A 4 15.87 -6.20 7.33
N GLU A 5 17.15 -6.25 7.06
CA GLU A 5 17.86 -5.15 6.39
C GLU A 5 17.30 -4.89 5.00
N ARG A 6 16.97 -5.93 4.26
CA ARG A 6 16.36 -5.82 2.94
C ARG A 6 14.98 -5.15 3.01
N ARG A 7 14.17 -5.54 3.99
CA ARG A 7 12.85 -4.97 4.21
C ARG A 7 12.92 -3.49 4.61
N VAL A 8 13.84 -3.16 5.50
CA VAL A 8 14.06 -1.76 5.93
C VAL A 8 14.51 -0.91 4.75
N ALA A 9 15.49 -1.38 3.96
CA ALA A 9 15.99 -0.65 2.81
C ALA A 9 14.90 -0.40 1.76
N ALA A 10 14.07 -1.39 1.47
CA ALA A 10 12.95 -1.25 0.54
C ALA A 10 11.92 -0.24 1.05
N THR A 11 11.61 -0.29 2.34
CA THR A 11 10.65 0.62 2.97
C THR A 11 11.19 2.07 2.95
N GLN A 12 12.47 2.26 3.22
CA GLN A 12 13.10 3.58 3.13
C GLN A 12 13.09 4.13 1.71
N ALA A 13 13.33 3.29 0.70
CA ALA A 13 13.26 3.71 -0.70
C ALA A 13 11.86 4.14 -1.08
N THR A 14 10.84 3.41 -0.64
CA THR A 14 9.44 3.74 -0.87
C THR A 14 9.06 5.05 -0.17
N GLN A 15 9.50 5.23 1.07
CA GLN A 15 9.30 6.47 1.80
C GLN A 15 9.94 7.65 1.06
N ALA A 16 11.17 7.52 0.62
CA ALA A 16 11.88 8.57 -0.10
C ALA A 16 11.14 8.96 -1.39
N ARG A 17 10.50 8.00 -2.05
CA ARG A 17 9.78 8.22 -3.30
C ARG A 17 8.45 8.97 -3.11
N PHE A 18 7.70 8.67 -2.06
CA PHE A 18 6.30 9.10 -1.94
C PHE A 18 6.03 10.08 -0.80
N LYS A 19 6.83 10.10 0.26
CA LYS A 19 6.57 10.98 1.41
C LYS A 19 6.48 12.44 0.98
N GLY A 20 5.44 13.10 1.44
CA GLY A 20 5.19 14.51 1.12
C GLY A 20 4.46 14.74 -0.19
N LYS A 21 4.16 13.71 -0.97
CA LYS A 21 3.41 13.87 -2.22
C LYS A 21 1.91 13.89 -1.96
N PRO A 22 1.17 14.86 -2.52
CA PRO A 22 -0.29 14.83 -2.47
C PRO A 22 -0.84 13.62 -3.23
N PHE A 23 -1.98 13.10 -2.80
CA PHE A 23 -2.70 12.08 -3.55
C PHE A 23 -3.14 12.66 -4.90
N ASP A 24 -2.73 12.03 -6.00
CA ASP A 24 -3.01 12.54 -7.34
C ASP A 24 -3.08 11.41 -8.36
N TRP A 25 -4.26 11.18 -8.90
CA TRP A 25 -4.48 10.15 -9.91
C TRP A 25 -3.66 10.40 -11.19
N ALA A 26 -3.59 11.66 -11.63
CA ALA A 26 -2.92 12.02 -12.87
C ALA A 26 -1.40 11.90 -12.79
N LYS A 27 -0.83 12.09 -11.61
CA LYS A 27 0.63 12.07 -11.37
C LYS A 27 1.13 10.74 -10.84
N GLN A 28 0.29 9.70 -10.88
CA GLN A 28 0.65 8.37 -10.40
C GLN A 28 1.06 8.36 -8.91
N ALA A 29 0.39 9.18 -8.11
CA ALA A 29 0.60 9.26 -6.67
C ALA A 29 -0.64 8.74 -5.94
N THR A 30 -0.87 7.43 -6.05
CA THR A 30 -1.98 6.73 -5.39
C THR A 30 -1.46 5.54 -4.62
N CYS A 31 -2.30 4.94 -3.78
CA CYS A 31 -1.91 3.76 -3.02
C CYS A 31 -1.57 2.57 -3.92
N ILE A 32 -2.15 2.47 -5.11
CA ILE A 32 -1.79 1.42 -6.08
C ILE A 32 -0.36 1.61 -6.56
N HIS A 33 0.01 2.84 -6.88
CA HIS A 33 1.39 3.17 -7.31
C HIS A 33 2.39 2.97 -6.17
N LEU A 34 1.99 3.32 -4.95
CA LEU A 34 2.82 3.12 -3.74
C LEU A 34 3.17 1.64 -3.58
N VAL A 35 2.17 0.77 -3.61
CA VAL A 35 2.35 -0.67 -3.43
C VAL A 35 3.16 -1.27 -4.58
N ARG A 36 2.90 -0.85 -5.81
CA ARG A 36 3.64 -1.35 -6.96
C ARG A 36 5.12 -1.02 -6.87
N PHE A 37 5.44 0.23 -6.56
CA PHE A 37 6.84 0.65 -6.38
C PHE A 37 7.49 -0.15 -5.24
N HIS A 38 6.81 -0.25 -4.12
CA HIS A 38 7.31 -0.98 -2.96
C HIS A 38 7.58 -2.44 -3.27
N ALA A 39 6.64 -3.11 -3.95
CA ALA A 39 6.81 -4.51 -4.33
C ALA A 39 8.05 -4.71 -5.22
N ALA A 40 8.29 -3.78 -6.15
CA ALA A 40 9.49 -3.81 -6.98
C ALA A 40 10.76 -3.67 -6.14
N GLN A 41 10.76 -2.80 -5.13
CA GLN A 41 11.89 -2.65 -4.21
C GLN A 41 12.10 -3.94 -3.39
N MET A 42 11.05 -4.69 -3.14
CA MET A 42 11.11 -5.97 -2.43
C MET A 42 11.48 -7.14 -3.35
N GLY A 43 11.71 -6.89 -4.64
CA GLY A 43 12.13 -7.91 -5.60
C GLY A 43 11.01 -8.61 -6.34
N HIS A 44 9.78 -8.13 -6.25
CA HIS A 44 8.65 -8.73 -6.97
C HIS A 44 8.50 -8.13 -8.36
N ALA A 45 8.34 -8.98 -9.38
CA ALA A 45 8.05 -8.56 -10.75
C ALA A 45 6.53 -8.61 -10.94
N LEU A 46 5.83 -7.54 -10.60
CA LEU A 46 4.40 -7.45 -10.83
C LEU A 46 4.11 -7.08 -12.28
N PRO A 47 2.98 -7.54 -12.86
CA PRO A 47 2.58 -7.12 -14.19
C PRO A 47 2.47 -5.60 -14.29
N LEU A 48 2.79 -5.06 -15.46
CA LEU A 48 2.61 -3.64 -15.73
C LEU A 48 1.14 -3.29 -15.58
N VAL A 49 0.87 -2.38 -14.66
CA VAL A 49 -0.47 -1.84 -14.49
C VAL A 49 -0.72 -0.86 -15.65
N PRO A 50 -1.80 -1.03 -16.44
CA PRO A 50 -2.16 -0.06 -17.46
C PRO A 50 -2.29 1.33 -16.86
N ARG A 51 -1.94 2.34 -17.65
CA ARG A 51 -1.98 3.72 -17.19
C ARG A 51 -3.41 4.14 -16.87
N PHE A 52 -3.65 4.66 -15.70
CA PHE A 52 -4.95 5.23 -15.33
C PHE A 52 -4.72 6.60 -14.68
N ARG A 53 -5.71 7.49 -14.82
CA ARG A 53 -5.60 8.88 -14.35
C ARG A 53 -6.80 9.33 -13.53
N SER A 54 -7.67 8.39 -13.15
CA SER A 54 -8.89 8.71 -12.42
C SER A 54 -9.35 7.52 -11.59
N ALA A 55 -10.25 7.78 -10.65
CA ALA A 55 -10.88 6.72 -9.86
C ALA A 55 -11.64 5.74 -10.76
N LEU A 56 -12.30 6.24 -11.79
CA LEU A 56 -13.02 5.39 -12.74
C LEU A 56 -12.06 4.49 -13.50
N GLY A 57 -10.92 5.02 -13.93
CA GLY A 57 -9.87 4.23 -14.58
C GLY A 57 -9.33 3.13 -13.68
N ALA A 58 -9.14 3.43 -12.40
CA ALA A 58 -8.72 2.44 -11.42
C ALA A 58 -9.76 1.33 -11.24
N LYS A 59 -11.04 1.67 -11.20
CA LYS A 59 -12.11 0.68 -11.12
C LYS A 59 -12.14 -0.24 -12.35
N LYS A 60 -11.92 0.33 -13.53
CA LYS A 60 -11.82 -0.46 -14.76
C LYS A 60 -10.65 -1.42 -14.71
N LEU A 61 -9.51 -0.96 -14.19
CA LEU A 61 -8.33 -1.79 -14.00
C LEU A 61 -8.64 -2.98 -13.09
N LEU A 62 -9.30 -2.76 -11.96
CA LEU A 62 -9.69 -3.84 -11.06
C LEU A 62 -10.60 -4.84 -11.75
N ALA A 63 -11.59 -4.38 -12.50
CA ALA A 63 -12.50 -5.24 -13.24
C ALA A 63 -11.76 -6.09 -14.29
N GLU A 64 -10.79 -5.51 -15.00
CA GLU A 64 -9.95 -6.23 -15.96
C GLU A 64 -9.10 -7.32 -15.28
N GLN A 65 -8.73 -7.11 -14.02
CA GLN A 65 -8.01 -8.10 -13.22
C GLN A 65 -8.95 -9.13 -12.58
N GLY A 66 -10.27 -9.01 -12.78
CA GLY A 66 -11.24 -9.92 -12.23
C GLY A 66 -11.54 -9.72 -10.75
N VAL A 67 -11.26 -8.54 -10.22
CA VAL A 67 -11.50 -8.20 -8.81
C VAL A 67 -12.32 -6.93 -8.69
N GLU A 68 -12.91 -6.69 -7.52
CA GLU A 68 -13.72 -5.51 -7.25
C GLU A 68 -13.04 -4.54 -6.28
N THR A 69 -12.15 -5.03 -5.42
CA THR A 69 -11.54 -4.25 -4.35
C THR A 69 -10.02 -4.36 -4.38
N LEU A 70 -9.35 -3.40 -3.76
CA LEU A 70 -7.89 -3.43 -3.60
C LEU A 70 -7.42 -4.60 -2.72
N PRO A 71 -8.09 -4.95 -1.61
CA PRO A 71 -7.74 -6.18 -0.89
C PRO A 71 -7.79 -7.44 -1.76
N GLU A 72 -8.79 -7.58 -2.62
CA GLU A 72 -8.86 -8.71 -3.54
C GLU A 72 -7.69 -8.71 -4.54
N LEU A 73 -7.28 -7.53 -5.00
CA LEU A 73 -6.12 -7.39 -5.86
C LEU A 73 -4.85 -7.86 -5.15
N MET A 74 -4.69 -7.49 -3.88
CA MET A 74 -3.53 -7.93 -3.09
C MET A 74 -3.53 -9.45 -2.89
N ASP A 75 -4.69 -10.05 -2.69
CA ASP A 75 -4.81 -11.50 -2.56
C ASP A 75 -4.29 -12.26 -3.80
N LYS A 76 -4.34 -11.64 -4.99
CA LYS A 76 -3.82 -12.24 -6.21
C LYS A 76 -2.29 -12.34 -6.22
N TYR A 77 -1.62 -11.43 -5.55
CA TYR A 77 -0.17 -11.30 -5.67
C TYR A 77 0.60 -11.68 -4.42
N PHE A 78 -0.01 -11.59 -3.25
CA PHE A 78 0.69 -11.80 -1.99
C PHE A 78 -0.11 -12.68 -1.03
N PRO A 79 0.57 -13.49 -0.21
CA PRO A 79 -0.10 -14.25 0.84
C PRO A 79 -0.73 -13.32 1.87
N ARG A 80 -1.97 -13.57 2.23
CA ARG A 80 -2.63 -12.84 3.31
C ARG A 80 -2.15 -13.36 4.66
N ILE A 81 -1.88 -12.45 5.58
CA ILE A 81 -1.46 -12.75 6.95
C ILE A 81 -2.38 -12.04 7.94
N ALA A 82 -2.32 -12.45 9.20
CA ALA A 82 -3.01 -11.71 10.26
C ALA A 82 -2.30 -10.36 10.47
N PRO A 83 -3.04 -9.27 10.76
CA PRO A 83 -2.40 -7.97 11.01
C PRO A 83 -1.30 -8.01 12.07
N ALA A 84 -1.46 -8.80 13.13
CA ALA A 84 -0.46 -8.94 14.17
C ALA A 84 0.84 -9.61 13.70
N GLN A 85 0.85 -10.23 12.53
CA GLN A 85 2.02 -10.91 11.96
C GLN A 85 2.82 -10.01 11.03
N MET A 86 2.39 -8.77 10.80
CA MET A 86 3.08 -7.87 9.89
C MET A 86 4.52 -7.60 10.32
N LEU A 87 5.40 -7.62 9.33
CA LEU A 87 6.79 -7.20 9.44
C LEU A 87 6.98 -5.89 8.69
N VAL A 88 8.06 -5.18 8.97
CA VAL A 88 8.40 -3.98 8.22
C VAL A 88 8.39 -4.28 6.72
N GLY A 89 7.70 -3.43 5.95
CA GLY A 89 7.57 -3.61 4.51
C GLY A 89 6.38 -4.43 4.05
N ASP A 90 5.59 -4.97 4.95
CA ASP A 90 4.34 -5.64 4.57
C ASP A 90 3.26 -4.61 4.20
N ILE A 91 2.22 -5.06 3.54
CA ILE A 91 1.11 -4.20 3.09
C ILE A 91 -0.07 -4.37 4.01
N ALA A 92 -0.73 -3.26 4.34
CA ALA A 92 -1.98 -3.26 5.11
C ALA A 92 -3.04 -2.46 4.37
N ALA A 93 -4.31 -2.86 4.53
CA ALA A 93 -5.45 -2.14 3.98
C ALA A 93 -6.33 -1.61 5.10
N PHE A 94 -6.75 -0.37 4.96
CA PHE A 94 -7.64 0.32 5.89
C PHE A 94 -8.81 0.95 5.15
N PRO A 95 -9.93 1.26 5.83
CA PRO A 95 -11.02 1.96 5.19
C PRO A 95 -10.56 3.29 4.58
N GLY A 96 -11.03 3.59 3.40
CA GLY A 96 -10.76 4.85 2.70
C GLY A 96 -12.01 5.34 2.00
N GLU A 97 -11.96 6.56 1.49
CA GLU A 97 -13.08 7.16 0.77
C GLU A 97 -13.10 6.67 -0.68
N GLY A 98 -14.13 5.92 -1.03
CA GLY A 98 -14.30 5.33 -2.37
C GLY A 98 -13.48 4.08 -2.62
N PHE A 99 -12.25 4.04 -2.16
CA PHE A 99 -11.35 2.88 -2.21
C PHE A 99 -10.77 2.63 -0.82
N ASP A 100 -10.44 1.39 -0.54
CA ASP A 100 -9.66 1.09 0.65
C ASP A 100 -8.25 1.68 0.48
N ALA A 101 -7.67 2.14 1.58
CA ALA A 101 -6.33 2.70 1.58
C ALA A 101 -5.30 1.58 1.80
N LEU A 102 -4.41 1.40 0.82
CA LEU A 102 -3.27 0.50 0.97
C LEU A 102 -2.09 1.29 1.54
N MET A 103 -1.43 0.74 2.53
CA MET A 103 -0.30 1.37 3.22
C MET A 103 0.83 0.39 3.41
N ILE A 104 2.04 0.93 3.55
CA ILE A 104 3.22 0.12 3.85
C ILE A 104 3.46 0.16 5.35
N TYR A 105 3.47 -1.01 5.96
CA TYR A 105 3.68 -1.16 7.39
C TYR A 105 5.15 -0.91 7.74
N GLY A 106 5.37 -0.03 8.71
CA GLY A 106 6.70 0.14 9.32
C GLY A 106 6.80 -0.67 10.60
N GLN A 107 7.13 -0.03 11.71
CA GLN A 107 7.17 -0.66 13.02
C GLN A 107 6.22 0.04 13.97
N LEU A 108 5.78 -0.66 15.01
CA LEU A 108 4.97 -0.07 16.08
C LEU A 108 3.71 0.63 15.55
N ARG A 109 3.00 -0.01 14.62
CA ARG A 109 1.76 0.50 14.02
C ARG A 109 1.96 1.75 13.17
N ALA A 110 3.18 2.08 12.78
CA ALA A 110 3.45 3.19 11.87
C ALA A 110 3.25 2.73 10.43
N CYS A 111 2.43 3.44 9.68
CA CYS A 111 2.12 3.11 8.29
C CYS A 111 2.40 4.28 7.36
N LEU A 112 3.04 4.00 6.23
CA LEU A 112 3.30 4.96 5.17
C LEU A 112 2.15 4.90 4.17
N GLY A 113 1.53 6.04 3.91
CA GLY A 113 0.44 6.14 2.93
C GLY A 113 -0.29 7.46 3.05
N TRP A 114 -1.42 7.54 2.34
CA TRP A 114 -2.31 8.69 2.42
C TRP A 114 -3.37 8.42 3.48
N HIS A 115 -3.20 9.01 4.64
CA HIS A 115 -4.11 8.87 5.77
C HIS A 115 -5.30 9.83 5.63
N GLN A 116 -6.43 9.48 6.22
CA GLN A 116 -7.69 10.17 6.03
C GLN A 116 -7.63 11.68 6.30
N ASP A 117 -6.87 12.08 7.30
CA ASP A 117 -6.79 13.49 7.72
C ASP A 117 -5.51 14.18 7.23
N ALA A 118 -4.77 13.56 6.32
CA ALA A 118 -3.53 14.10 5.80
C ALA A 118 -3.64 14.39 4.30
N ASP A 119 -3.15 15.54 3.87
CA ASP A 119 -3.15 15.92 2.46
C ASP A 119 -2.07 15.18 1.67
N ASP A 120 -0.98 14.86 2.33
CA ASP A 120 0.20 14.23 1.72
C ASP A 120 0.42 12.82 2.21
N CYS A 121 1.21 12.04 1.46
CA CYS A 121 1.70 10.76 1.91
C CYS A 121 2.62 10.96 3.13
N GLN A 122 2.29 10.34 4.24
CA GLN A 122 3.02 10.47 5.49
C GLN A 122 3.14 9.14 6.22
N ILE A 123 4.11 9.08 7.12
CA ILE A 123 4.19 7.98 8.08
C ILE A 123 3.42 8.41 9.32
N VAL A 124 2.41 7.64 9.68
CA VAL A 124 1.57 7.93 10.85
C VAL A 124 1.49 6.69 11.71
N ARG A 125 1.75 6.85 13.00
CA ARG A 125 1.51 5.79 13.96
C ARG A 125 0.02 5.75 14.25
N LEU A 126 -0.61 4.62 13.93
CA LEU A 126 -2.05 4.44 14.16
C LEU A 126 -2.32 4.22 15.64
N SER A 127 -3.45 4.76 16.13
CA SER A 127 -3.97 4.42 17.43
C SER A 127 -4.41 2.95 17.44
N GLU A 128 -4.62 2.39 18.62
CA GLU A 128 -5.19 1.03 18.74
C GLU A 128 -6.50 0.91 17.96
N GLU A 129 -7.36 1.94 18.11
CA GLU A 129 -8.64 2.00 17.43
C GLU A 129 -8.47 2.04 15.91
N GLY A 130 -7.58 2.90 15.40
CA GLY A 130 -7.30 2.97 13.96
C GLY A 130 -6.73 1.67 13.42
N TYR A 131 -5.80 1.06 14.14
CA TYR A 131 -5.21 -0.21 13.75
C TYR A 131 -6.24 -1.35 13.71
N SER A 132 -7.22 -1.33 14.62
CA SER A 132 -8.27 -2.34 14.67
C SER A 132 -9.19 -2.32 13.43
N LEU A 133 -9.16 -1.24 12.65
CA LEU A 133 -9.92 -1.13 11.41
C LEU A 133 -9.22 -1.77 10.21
N CYS A 134 -8.07 -2.40 10.40
CA CYS A 134 -7.33 -3.07 9.34
C CYS A 134 -8.20 -4.11 8.65
N LYS A 135 -8.36 -3.98 7.34
CA LYS A 135 -9.19 -4.87 6.52
C LYS A 135 -8.42 -6.05 5.97
N GLY A 136 -7.12 -6.02 6.04
CA GLY A 136 -6.26 -7.09 5.57
C GLY A 136 -4.80 -6.71 5.64
N ALA A 137 -3.96 -7.73 5.67
CA ALA A 137 -2.51 -7.58 5.67
C ALA A 137 -1.89 -8.65 4.78
N TRP A 138 -0.78 -8.33 4.12
CA TRP A 138 -0.11 -9.23 3.18
C TRP A 138 1.38 -9.22 3.38
N ARG A 139 1.96 -10.42 3.29
CA ARG A 139 3.41 -10.59 3.32
C ARG A 139 3.98 -10.28 1.93
N VAL A 140 4.93 -9.37 1.89
CA VAL A 140 5.56 -8.93 0.63
C VAL A 140 6.99 -9.41 0.51
#